data_a5b44830ca1c037c25f4bc6e44353100
#
_entry.id   a5b44830ca1c037c25f4bc6e44353100
#
_cell.length_a   1.000
_cell.length_b   1.000
_cell.length_c   1.000
_cell.angle_alpha   90.00
_cell.angle_beta   90.00
_cell.angle_gamma   90.00
#
_symmetry.space_group_name_H-M   'P 1'
#
loop_
_entity.id
_entity.type
_entity.pdbx_description
1 polymer ?
#
loop_
_entity_poly.entity_id
_entity_poly.type
_entity_poly.pdbx_seq_one_letter_code
_entity_poly.pdbx_strand_id
1 'polypeptide(L)'
;LDLDSRILIEPCAVLIHAVERAKTTGILRFNSRVAVQGCGPIGLICIAILRTMGIENITAVDGNQARLEFAKRMGATKTVNFMEHKGIEELTKAVEDSFDGHLADFAFQCTGNPKAHANIYKFIRNGGGLCELGFFINGGDAQINPHFDLCAKEINLVGSWVYTLRDYATTFDFLKRAKGIGLPLADLITDKYPLEEINEALKKNLEMTGLKIAIVNK
;
A
#
# COMPACT_ATOMS: atom_id res chain seq x y z
N LEU A 1 -3.52 -0.16 -23.88
CA LEU A 1 -3.15 -0.99 -22.74
C LEU A 1 -3.15 -2.46 -23.15
N ASP A 2 -2.11 -3.19 -22.81
CA ASP A 2 -2.05 -4.66 -22.91
C ASP A 2 -3.04 -5.32 -21.93
N LEU A 3 -3.23 -6.64 -22.05
CA LEU A 3 -4.22 -7.38 -21.25
C LEU A 3 -3.93 -7.25 -19.76
N ASP A 4 -2.66 -7.38 -19.36
CA ASP A 4 -2.25 -7.35 -17.97
C ASP A 4 -2.51 -5.97 -17.34
N SER A 5 -2.21 -4.90 -18.07
CA SER A 5 -2.56 -3.54 -17.65
C SER A 5 -4.08 -3.34 -17.49
N ARG A 6 -4.89 -4.00 -18.33
CA ARG A 6 -6.37 -3.91 -18.21
C ARG A 6 -6.89 -4.58 -16.95
N ILE A 7 -6.33 -5.73 -16.56
CA ILE A 7 -6.69 -6.45 -15.34
C ILE A 7 -6.41 -5.58 -14.09
N LEU A 8 -5.39 -4.72 -14.17
CA LEU A 8 -4.98 -3.86 -13.06
C LEU A 8 -5.77 -2.54 -12.97
N ILE A 9 -6.62 -2.20 -13.95
CA ILE A 9 -7.35 -0.92 -13.95
C ILE A 9 -8.16 -0.75 -12.66
N GLU A 10 -8.93 -1.75 -12.27
CA GLU A 10 -9.79 -1.69 -11.09
C GLU A 10 -9.00 -1.51 -9.79
N PRO A 11 -8.02 -2.37 -9.44
CA PRO A 11 -7.25 -2.16 -8.22
C PRO A 11 -6.42 -0.86 -8.25
N CYS A 12 -6.00 -0.38 -9.41
CA CYS A 12 -5.37 0.93 -9.50
C CYS A 12 -6.36 2.07 -9.22
N ALA A 13 -7.62 1.96 -9.63
CA ALA A 13 -8.64 2.97 -9.33
C ALA A 13 -8.91 3.08 -7.83
N VAL A 14 -8.91 1.96 -7.09
CA VAL A 14 -9.00 1.95 -5.62
C VAL A 14 -7.89 2.78 -5.00
N LEU A 15 -6.66 2.59 -5.46
CA LEU A 15 -5.51 3.31 -4.91
C LEU A 15 -5.44 4.78 -5.36
N ILE A 16 -5.84 5.09 -6.58
CA ILE A 16 -5.99 6.48 -7.03
C ILE A 16 -6.98 7.20 -6.12
N HIS A 17 -8.14 6.59 -5.84
CA HIS A 17 -9.13 7.17 -4.92
C HIS A 17 -8.53 7.43 -3.52
N ALA A 18 -7.83 6.44 -2.96
CA ALA A 18 -7.20 6.56 -1.65
C ALA A 18 -6.16 7.69 -1.61
N VAL A 19 -5.33 7.80 -2.64
CA VAL A 19 -4.32 8.85 -2.75
C VAL A 19 -4.97 10.23 -2.92
N GLU A 20 -6.02 10.35 -3.74
CA GLU A 20 -6.75 11.62 -3.87
C GLU A 20 -7.39 12.04 -2.53
N ARG A 21 -7.94 11.12 -1.76
CA ARG A 21 -8.41 11.38 -0.41
C ARG A 21 -7.27 11.81 0.54
N ALA A 22 -6.13 11.13 0.49
CA ALA A 22 -4.95 11.49 1.28
C ALA A 22 -4.46 12.91 0.97
N LYS A 23 -4.48 13.33 -0.30
CA LYS A 23 -4.11 14.68 -0.73
C LYS A 23 -5.01 15.77 -0.14
N THR A 24 -6.28 15.49 0.17
CA THR A 24 -7.18 16.47 0.77
C THR A 24 -6.73 16.94 2.16
N THR A 25 -5.87 16.18 2.84
CA THR A 25 -5.29 16.57 4.14
C THR A 25 -4.26 17.71 4.02
N GLY A 26 -3.73 17.95 2.82
CA GLY A 26 -2.63 18.89 2.59
C GLY A 26 -1.26 18.44 3.12
N ILE A 27 -1.18 17.23 3.72
CA ILE A 27 0.05 16.69 4.31
C ILE A 27 0.85 15.90 3.28
N LEU A 28 0.16 15.11 2.43
CA LEU A 28 0.81 14.32 1.39
C LEU A 28 1.31 15.23 0.26
N ARG A 29 2.64 15.38 0.17
CA ARG A 29 3.33 16.24 -0.81
C ARG A 29 4.45 15.47 -1.49
N PHE A 30 5.01 15.98 -2.58
CA PHE A 30 6.10 15.34 -3.33
C PHE A 30 7.35 15.01 -2.49
N ASN A 31 7.63 15.78 -1.45
CA ASN A 31 8.77 15.61 -0.56
C ASN A 31 8.43 14.90 0.76
N SER A 32 7.22 14.34 0.90
CA SER A 32 6.80 13.62 2.11
C SER A 32 7.56 12.30 2.27
N ARG A 33 7.85 11.97 3.52
CA ARG A 33 8.24 10.62 3.95
C ARG A 33 6.98 9.80 4.11
N VAL A 34 6.87 8.74 3.33
CA VAL A 34 5.63 7.95 3.28
C VAL A 34 5.89 6.50 3.67
N ALA A 35 5.21 6.03 4.72
CA ALA A 35 5.20 4.62 5.09
C ALA A 35 4.01 3.90 4.42
N VAL A 36 4.27 2.78 3.76
CA VAL A 36 3.24 1.90 3.22
C VAL A 36 3.31 0.57 3.95
N GLN A 37 2.28 0.28 4.76
CA GLN A 37 2.19 -0.94 5.55
C GLN A 37 1.34 -1.98 4.82
N GLY A 38 1.96 -3.13 4.52
CA GLY A 38 1.41 -4.19 3.70
C GLY A 38 1.84 -4.07 2.23
N CYS A 39 2.62 -5.06 1.77
CA CYS A 39 3.12 -5.16 0.40
C CYS A 39 2.39 -6.25 -0.41
N GLY A 40 1.07 -6.40 -0.19
CA GLY A 40 0.19 -7.10 -1.10
C GLY A 40 -0.03 -6.28 -2.38
N PRO A 41 -0.85 -6.76 -3.33
CA PRO A 41 -1.11 -6.05 -4.60
C PRO A 41 -1.50 -4.59 -4.39
N ILE A 42 -2.34 -4.31 -3.39
CA ILE A 42 -2.81 -2.96 -3.04
C ILE A 42 -1.65 -2.06 -2.59
N GLY A 43 -0.84 -2.50 -1.62
CA GLY A 43 0.30 -1.70 -1.15
C GLY A 43 1.37 -1.49 -2.23
N LEU A 44 1.61 -2.50 -3.06
CA LEU A 44 2.56 -2.39 -4.19
C LEU A 44 2.10 -1.37 -5.23
N ILE A 45 0.80 -1.34 -5.57
CA ILE A 45 0.23 -0.32 -6.46
C ILE A 45 0.31 1.06 -5.78
N CYS A 46 0.05 1.16 -4.47
CA CYS A 46 0.19 2.40 -3.72
C CYS A 46 1.61 2.98 -3.88
N ILE A 47 2.63 2.16 -3.65
CA ILE A 47 4.04 2.54 -3.83
C ILE A 47 4.29 3.07 -5.24
N ALA A 48 3.80 2.36 -6.26
CA ALA A 48 3.97 2.77 -7.66
C ALA A 48 3.30 4.11 -7.96
N ILE A 49 2.10 4.37 -7.43
CA ILE A 49 1.40 5.65 -7.60
C ILE A 49 2.20 6.76 -6.92
N LEU A 50 2.63 6.58 -5.67
CA LEU A 50 3.45 7.56 -4.94
C LEU A 50 4.73 7.87 -5.71
N ARG A 51 5.40 6.85 -6.25
CA ARG A 51 6.60 7.03 -7.08
C ARG A 51 6.33 7.82 -8.35
N THR A 52 5.22 7.57 -9.04
CA THR A 52 4.84 8.35 -10.25
C THR A 52 4.46 9.79 -9.94
N MET A 53 4.06 10.10 -8.70
CA MET A 53 3.82 11.48 -8.23
C MET A 53 5.11 12.23 -7.88
N GLY A 54 6.28 11.56 -7.95
CA GLY A 54 7.57 12.14 -7.60
C GLY A 54 7.94 12.04 -6.12
N ILE A 55 7.18 11.27 -5.32
CA ILE A 55 7.54 11.00 -3.94
C ILE A 55 8.68 9.98 -3.95
N GLU A 56 9.81 10.35 -3.34
CA GLU A 56 11.00 9.50 -3.31
C GLU A 56 11.19 8.78 -1.97
N ASN A 57 10.84 9.42 -0.86
CA ASN A 57 11.03 8.86 0.48
C ASN A 57 9.88 7.89 0.83
N ILE A 58 9.92 6.68 0.28
CA ILE A 58 8.90 5.65 0.49
C ILE A 58 9.53 4.47 1.23
N THR A 59 9.02 4.17 2.42
CA THR A 59 9.37 2.96 3.19
C THR A 59 8.22 1.97 3.14
N ALA A 60 8.49 0.78 2.64
CA ALA A 60 7.55 -0.34 2.62
C ALA A 60 7.74 -1.23 3.85
N VAL A 61 6.65 -1.58 4.55
CA VAL A 61 6.66 -2.40 5.76
C VAL A 61 5.82 -3.67 5.51
N ASP A 62 6.45 -4.84 5.57
CA ASP A 62 5.80 -6.16 5.41
C ASP A 62 6.58 -7.23 6.17
N GLY A 63 6.03 -8.42 6.36
CA GLY A 63 6.74 -9.58 6.93
C GLY A 63 7.28 -10.55 5.89
N ASN A 64 6.96 -10.38 4.61
CA ASN A 64 7.38 -11.25 3.52
C ASN A 64 8.52 -10.60 2.73
N GLN A 65 9.70 -11.20 2.79
CA GLN A 65 10.89 -10.66 2.14
C GLN A 65 10.75 -10.54 0.61
N ALA A 66 10.10 -11.50 -0.04
CA ALA A 66 9.91 -11.43 -1.50
C ALA A 66 9.01 -10.26 -1.89
N ARG A 67 7.97 -9.94 -1.08
CA ARG A 67 7.11 -8.77 -1.28
C ARG A 67 7.86 -7.46 -1.05
N LEU A 68 8.77 -7.42 -0.08
CA LEU A 68 9.63 -6.25 0.17
C LEU A 68 10.60 -6.01 -0.99
N GLU A 69 11.19 -7.06 -1.55
CA GLU A 69 12.03 -6.91 -2.75
C GLU A 69 11.21 -6.44 -3.96
N PHE A 70 9.96 -6.91 -4.07
CA PHE A 70 9.06 -6.40 -5.11
C PHE A 70 8.69 -4.92 -4.86
N ALA A 71 8.50 -4.52 -3.60
CA ALA A 71 8.22 -3.13 -3.25
C ALA A 71 9.35 -2.17 -3.69
N LYS A 72 10.62 -2.60 -3.58
CA LYS A 72 11.76 -1.84 -4.13
C LYS A 72 11.64 -1.67 -5.65
N ARG A 73 11.29 -2.73 -6.37
CA ARG A 73 11.06 -2.65 -7.82
C ARG A 73 9.91 -1.73 -8.20
N MET A 74 8.89 -1.61 -7.34
CA MET A 74 7.76 -0.71 -7.51
C MET A 74 8.07 0.75 -7.11
N GLY A 75 9.24 1.02 -6.54
CA GLY A 75 9.72 2.36 -6.25
C GLY A 75 9.89 2.70 -4.77
N ALA A 76 9.72 1.75 -3.84
CA ALA A 76 10.10 1.96 -2.46
C ALA A 76 11.63 2.14 -2.34
N THR A 77 12.05 3.16 -1.61
CA THR A 77 13.48 3.45 -1.40
C THR A 77 14.07 2.69 -0.24
N LYS A 78 13.23 2.34 0.73
CA LYS A 78 13.57 1.55 1.92
C LYS A 78 12.51 0.50 2.19
N THR A 79 12.92 -0.55 2.90
CA THR A 79 12.02 -1.63 3.33
C THR A 79 12.30 -1.98 4.77
N VAL A 80 11.27 -2.32 5.53
CA VAL A 80 11.35 -2.80 6.91
C VAL A 80 10.59 -4.12 7.01
N ASN A 81 11.28 -5.20 7.37
CA ASN A 81 10.66 -6.49 7.63
C ASN A 81 10.26 -6.56 9.10
N PHE A 82 8.96 -6.48 9.40
CA PHE A 82 8.50 -6.48 10.78
C PHE A 82 8.78 -7.79 11.54
N MET A 83 9.05 -8.88 10.83
CA MET A 83 9.42 -10.17 11.46
C MET A 83 10.83 -10.17 12.08
N GLU A 84 11.66 -9.19 11.72
CA GLU A 84 13.02 -9.04 12.24
C GLU A 84 13.08 -8.22 13.53
N HIS A 85 11.93 -7.70 14.02
CA HIS A 85 11.87 -6.80 15.17
C HIS A 85 11.02 -7.37 16.30
N LYS A 86 11.53 -7.25 17.55
CA LYS A 86 10.86 -7.72 18.76
C LYS A 86 9.94 -6.63 19.33
N GLY A 87 8.71 -6.62 18.82
CA GLY A 87 7.71 -5.69 19.34
C GLY A 87 7.67 -4.35 18.62
N ILE A 88 6.76 -3.47 19.09
CA ILE A 88 6.43 -2.24 18.39
C ILE A 88 7.52 -1.17 18.52
N GLU A 89 8.26 -1.15 19.62
CA GLU A 89 9.33 -0.16 19.83
C GLU A 89 10.47 -0.35 18.85
N GLU A 90 10.99 -1.59 18.71
CA GLU A 90 12.03 -1.90 17.72
C GLU A 90 11.55 -1.67 16.29
N LEU A 91 10.32 -2.07 15.99
CA LEU A 91 9.71 -1.83 14.65
C LEU A 91 9.57 -0.33 14.36
N THR A 92 9.10 0.45 15.33
CA THR A 92 8.99 1.91 15.19
C THR A 92 10.36 2.53 14.93
N LYS A 93 11.38 2.10 15.69
CA LYS A 93 12.75 2.56 15.51
C LYS A 93 13.30 2.21 14.12
N ALA A 94 13.03 1.02 13.61
CA ALA A 94 13.44 0.61 12.26
C ALA A 94 12.78 1.47 11.16
N VAL A 95 11.50 1.82 11.33
CA VAL A 95 10.81 2.74 10.41
C VAL A 95 11.39 4.16 10.52
N GLU A 96 11.67 4.65 11.73
CA GLU A 96 12.31 5.94 11.96
C GLU A 96 13.70 6.00 11.30
N ASP A 97 14.51 4.96 11.49
CA ASP A 97 15.87 4.87 10.89
C ASP A 97 15.80 4.81 9.36
N SER A 98 14.75 4.23 8.79
CA SER A 98 14.54 4.22 7.33
C SER A 98 14.29 5.63 6.76
N PHE A 99 13.91 6.59 7.59
CA PHE A 99 13.72 8.00 7.27
C PHE A 99 14.79 8.91 7.93
N ASP A 100 16.00 8.39 8.12
CA ASP A 100 17.14 9.12 8.66
C ASP A 100 16.87 9.75 10.05
N GLY A 101 16.21 8.97 10.92
CA GLY A 101 15.87 9.38 12.29
C GLY A 101 14.59 10.21 12.41
N HIS A 102 13.71 10.15 11.41
CA HIS A 102 12.42 10.84 11.41
C HIS A 102 11.26 9.85 11.30
N LEU A 103 10.10 10.21 11.79
CA LEU A 103 8.86 9.48 11.52
C LEU A 103 8.24 9.91 10.19
N ALA A 104 7.33 9.09 9.66
CA ALA A 104 6.63 9.37 8.42
C ALA A 104 5.75 10.62 8.52
N ASP A 105 5.70 11.41 7.46
CA ASP A 105 4.73 12.50 7.31
C ASP A 105 3.33 11.96 7.03
N PHE A 106 3.27 10.88 6.24
CA PHE A 106 2.03 10.22 5.87
C PHE A 106 2.19 8.70 5.85
N ALA A 107 1.15 7.96 6.19
CA ALA A 107 1.14 6.51 6.10
C ALA A 107 -0.10 5.99 5.37
N PHE A 108 0.07 4.88 4.64
CA PHE A 108 -1.02 4.12 4.03
C PHE A 108 -1.09 2.73 4.69
N GLN A 109 -2.24 2.39 5.23
CA GLN A 109 -2.53 1.09 5.79
C GLN A 109 -3.22 0.25 4.73
N CYS A 110 -2.51 -0.78 4.22
CA CYS A 110 -2.95 -1.62 3.12
C CYS A 110 -3.16 -3.09 3.54
N THR A 111 -3.28 -3.35 4.86
CA THR A 111 -3.55 -4.69 5.40
C THR A 111 -4.91 -4.73 6.10
N GLY A 112 -5.59 -5.86 6.09
CA GLY A 112 -6.80 -6.09 6.90
C GLY A 112 -6.49 -6.63 8.30
N ASN A 113 -5.33 -6.29 8.88
CA ASN A 113 -4.90 -6.80 10.18
C ASN A 113 -5.04 -5.76 11.29
N PRO A 114 -5.88 -6.02 12.33
CA PRO A 114 -6.12 -5.07 13.42
C PRO A 114 -4.85 -4.64 14.18
N LYS A 115 -3.90 -5.56 14.39
CA LYS A 115 -2.64 -5.24 15.05
C LYS A 115 -1.76 -4.34 14.20
N ALA A 116 -1.74 -4.57 12.88
CA ALA A 116 -1.02 -3.70 11.95
C ALA A 116 -1.62 -2.28 11.98
N HIS A 117 -2.95 -2.15 11.97
CA HIS A 117 -3.63 -0.85 12.10
C HIS A 117 -3.26 -0.16 13.43
N ALA A 118 -3.28 -0.87 14.55
CA ALA A 118 -2.88 -0.29 15.84
C ALA A 118 -1.41 0.18 15.85
N ASN A 119 -0.54 -0.52 15.16
CA ASN A 119 0.89 -0.21 15.11
C ASN A 119 1.23 0.99 14.23
N ILE A 120 0.49 1.23 13.15
CA ILE A 120 0.86 2.23 12.14
C ILE A 120 0.90 3.66 12.70
N TYR A 121 0.12 3.96 13.73
CA TYR A 121 0.14 5.26 14.39
C TYR A 121 1.50 5.61 14.99
N LYS A 122 2.30 4.59 15.37
CA LYS A 122 3.64 4.79 15.91
C LYS A 122 4.66 5.22 14.85
N PHE A 123 4.39 4.94 13.59
CA PHE A 123 5.27 5.31 12.47
C PHE A 123 5.11 6.77 12.02
N ILE A 124 4.04 7.45 12.46
CA ILE A 124 3.64 8.75 11.97
C ILE A 124 4.05 9.84 12.97
N ARG A 125 4.62 10.95 12.47
CA ARG A 125 4.95 12.11 13.28
C ARG A 125 3.73 12.87 13.79
N ASN A 126 3.93 13.78 14.73
CA ASN A 126 2.89 14.71 15.15
C ASN A 126 2.44 15.58 13.95
N GLY A 127 1.15 15.85 13.84
CA GLY A 127 0.53 16.53 12.72
C GLY A 127 0.60 15.76 11.39
N GLY A 128 0.93 14.46 11.44
CA GLY A 128 0.99 13.62 10.24
C GLY A 128 -0.37 13.10 9.80
N GLY A 129 -0.38 12.29 8.74
CA GLY A 129 -1.59 11.74 8.15
C GLY A 129 -1.58 10.21 8.02
N LEU A 130 -2.76 9.63 8.08
CA LEU A 130 -3.01 8.21 7.85
C LEU A 130 -4.16 8.02 6.89
N CYS A 131 -3.96 7.26 5.83
CA CYS A 131 -5.02 6.75 4.99
C CYS A 131 -5.27 5.27 5.30
N GLU A 132 -6.46 4.97 5.81
CA GLU A 132 -6.91 3.61 6.07
C GLU A 132 -7.72 3.08 4.89
N LEU A 133 -7.25 2.00 4.26
CA LEU A 133 -7.93 1.32 3.16
C LEU A 133 -7.81 -0.21 3.23
N GLY A 134 -7.11 -0.73 4.24
CA GLY A 134 -6.81 -2.17 4.35
C GLY A 134 -7.99 -3.02 4.79
N PHE A 135 -8.93 -2.45 5.52
CA PHE A 135 -10.12 -3.16 6.01
C PHE A 135 -11.25 -3.22 4.98
N PHE A 136 -10.93 -3.79 3.83
CA PHE A 136 -11.91 -4.10 2.80
C PHE A 136 -13.00 -5.10 3.28
N ILE A 137 -12.65 -5.97 4.21
CA ILE A 137 -13.57 -6.84 4.94
C ILE A 137 -13.46 -6.55 6.43
N ASN A 138 -14.49 -6.87 7.20
CA ASN A 138 -14.42 -6.78 8.65
C ASN A 138 -13.44 -7.83 9.20
N GLY A 139 -12.19 -7.41 9.47
CA GLY A 139 -11.12 -8.23 10.04
C GLY A 139 -11.09 -8.23 11.58
N GLY A 140 -12.10 -7.64 12.23
CA GLY A 140 -12.18 -7.48 13.68
C GLY A 140 -11.74 -6.09 14.16
N ASP A 141 -11.72 -5.90 15.48
CA ASP A 141 -11.47 -4.63 16.14
C ASP A 141 -9.97 -4.35 16.30
N ALA A 142 -9.54 -3.12 16.04
CA ALA A 142 -8.20 -2.65 16.31
C ALA A 142 -8.18 -1.85 17.62
N GLN A 143 -7.28 -2.19 18.52
CA GLN A 143 -7.12 -1.50 19.79
C GLN A 143 -6.08 -0.38 19.65
N ILE A 144 -6.52 0.86 19.76
CA ILE A 144 -5.67 2.06 19.78
C ILE A 144 -5.85 2.81 21.10
N ASN A 145 -4.88 3.64 21.47
CA ASN A 145 -5.04 4.61 22.54
C ASN A 145 -5.38 5.98 21.95
N PRO A 146 -6.65 6.46 22.03
CA PRO A 146 -7.04 7.71 21.36
C PRO A 146 -6.25 8.93 21.84
N HIS A 147 -5.79 8.95 23.08
CA HIS A 147 -4.96 10.04 23.60
C HIS A 147 -3.60 10.10 22.90
N PHE A 148 -2.83 8.99 22.95
CA PHE A 148 -1.47 8.97 22.44
C PHE A 148 -1.39 8.76 20.93
N ASP A 149 -2.35 8.04 20.34
CA ASP A 149 -2.29 7.67 18.92
C ASP A 149 -2.97 8.69 18.00
N LEU A 150 -3.94 9.45 18.50
CA LEU A 150 -4.69 10.43 17.71
C LEU A 150 -4.55 11.84 18.25
N CYS A 151 -5.08 12.12 19.48
CA CYS A 151 -5.26 13.49 19.95
C CYS A 151 -3.93 14.19 20.21
N ALA A 152 -3.02 13.56 20.99
CA ALA A 152 -1.73 14.17 21.31
C ALA A 152 -0.78 14.31 20.10
N LYS A 153 -1.02 13.53 19.05
CA LYS A 153 -0.29 13.62 17.79
C LYS A 153 -0.98 14.49 16.73
N GLU A 154 -2.22 14.89 16.94
CA GLU A 154 -3.03 15.62 15.94
C GLU A 154 -3.07 14.90 14.58
N ILE A 155 -3.31 13.59 14.58
CA ILE A 155 -3.29 12.77 13.38
C ILE A 155 -4.50 13.08 12.48
N ASN A 156 -4.24 13.31 11.20
CA ASN A 156 -5.26 13.44 10.16
C ASN A 156 -5.59 12.06 9.59
N LEU A 157 -6.65 11.43 10.11
CA LEU A 157 -7.10 10.11 9.65
C LEU A 157 -8.14 10.26 8.55
N VAL A 158 -7.91 9.63 7.40
CA VAL A 158 -8.87 9.50 6.31
C VAL A 158 -9.13 8.03 6.00
N GLY A 159 -10.40 7.64 5.94
CA GLY A 159 -10.79 6.33 5.41
C GLY A 159 -10.98 6.40 3.89
N SER A 160 -10.65 5.34 3.18
CA SER A 160 -10.91 5.22 1.75
C SER A 160 -11.67 3.94 1.45
N TRP A 161 -12.73 4.04 0.65
CA TRP A 161 -13.58 2.92 0.29
C TRP A 161 -13.84 2.87 -1.20
N VAL A 162 -13.40 1.79 -1.85
CA VAL A 162 -13.60 1.55 -3.28
C VAL A 162 -13.06 2.72 -4.14
N TYR A 163 -13.81 3.18 -5.13
CA TYR A 163 -13.47 4.26 -6.07
C TYR A 163 -14.74 4.85 -6.68
N THR A 164 -14.59 5.95 -7.40
CA THR A 164 -15.65 6.59 -8.17
C THR A 164 -15.33 6.56 -9.67
N LEU A 165 -16.30 6.83 -10.52
CA LEU A 165 -16.07 6.91 -11.98
C LEU A 165 -15.03 7.97 -12.37
N ARG A 166 -14.87 9.01 -11.56
CA ARG A 166 -13.87 10.07 -11.79
C ARG A 166 -12.43 9.59 -11.67
N ASP A 167 -12.19 8.54 -10.87
CA ASP A 167 -10.86 8.02 -10.61
C ASP A 167 -10.27 7.28 -11.81
N TYR A 168 -11.11 6.80 -12.75
CA TYR A 168 -10.65 6.07 -13.92
C TYR A 168 -9.78 6.91 -14.87
N ALA A 169 -10.10 8.18 -15.08
CA ALA A 169 -9.28 9.05 -15.93
C ALA A 169 -7.85 9.14 -15.41
N THR A 170 -7.70 9.44 -14.12
CA THR A 170 -6.40 9.47 -13.43
C THR A 170 -5.72 8.11 -13.43
N THR A 171 -6.49 7.01 -13.30
CA THR A 171 -5.96 5.64 -13.37
C THR A 171 -5.30 5.36 -14.72
N PHE A 172 -5.93 5.75 -15.83
CA PHE A 172 -5.35 5.56 -17.17
C PHE A 172 -4.07 6.38 -17.35
N ASP A 173 -4.02 7.59 -16.83
CA ASP A 173 -2.82 8.43 -16.89
C ASP A 173 -1.70 7.86 -16.01
N PHE A 174 -2.04 7.35 -14.82
CA PHE A 174 -1.10 6.62 -13.97
C PHE A 174 -0.50 5.41 -14.70
N LEU A 175 -1.32 4.53 -15.27
CA LEU A 175 -0.85 3.32 -15.97
C LEU A 175 0.10 3.66 -17.12
N LYS A 176 -0.20 4.70 -17.91
CA LYS A 176 0.69 5.19 -18.98
C LYS A 176 2.02 5.69 -18.40
N ARG A 177 1.96 6.50 -17.34
CA ARG A 177 3.14 7.09 -16.72
C ARG A 177 4.02 6.03 -16.06
N ALA A 178 3.44 5.10 -15.32
CA ALA A 178 4.14 3.98 -14.69
C ALA A 178 4.90 3.14 -15.73
N LYS A 179 4.26 2.82 -16.87
CA LYS A 179 4.92 2.15 -17.99
C LYS A 179 6.05 3.00 -18.57
N GLY A 180 5.85 4.32 -18.71
CA GLY A 180 6.85 5.25 -19.25
C GLY A 180 8.12 5.36 -18.42
N ILE A 181 8.04 5.18 -17.10
CA ILE A 181 9.19 5.19 -16.17
C ILE A 181 9.66 3.77 -15.80
N GLY A 182 9.13 2.74 -16.45
CA GLY A 182 9.60 1.35 -16.31
C GLY A 182 9.18 0.63 -15.04
N LEU A 183 8.09 1.04 -14.36
CA LEU A 183 7.58 0.29 -13.21
C LEU A 183 6.95 -1.04 -13.65
N PRO A 184 7.28 -2.16 -12.98
CA PRO A 184 6.89 -3.50 -13.39
C PRO A 184 5.47 -3.88 -12.90
N LEU A 185 4.46 -3.05 -13.22
CA LEU A 185 3.08 -3.28 -12.77
C LEU A 185 2.51 -4.61 -13.28
N ALA A 186 2.85 -5.02 -14.51
CA ALA A 186 2.39 -6.28 -15.07
C ALA A 186 2.87 -7.51 -14.28
N ASP A 187 4.03 -7.42 -13.63
CA ASP A 187 4.61 -8.49 -12.82
C ASP A 187 3.78 -8.76 -11.52
N LEU A 188 2.83 -7.87 -11.18
CA LEU A 188 1.84 -8.15 -10.13
C LEU A 188 0.96 -9.34 -10.47
N ILE A 189 0.73 -9.63 -11.75
CA ILE A 189 -0.03 -10.80 -12.20
C ILE A 189 0.93 -11.97 -12.23
N THR A 190 1.03 -12.66 -11.09
CA THR A 190 1.96 -13.78 -10.91
C THR A 190 1.49 -15.05 -11.57
N ASP A 191 0.18 -15.19 -11.78
CA ASP A 191 -0.42 -16.42 -12.25
C ASP A 191 -1.63 -16.15 -13.15
N LYS A 192 -1.80 -16.98 -14.18
CA LYS A 192 -2.92 -16.93 -15.12
C LYS A 192 -3.48 -18.32 -15.30
N TYR A 193 -4.79 -18.45 -15.10
CA TYR A 193 -5.52 -19.71 -15.25
C TYR A 193 -6.66 -19.54 -16.24
N PRO A 194 -6.98 -20.54 -17.03
CA PRO A 194 -8.22 -20.58 -17.78
C PRO A 194 -9.42 -20.77 -16.82
N LEU A 195 -10.63 -20.47 -17.29
CA LEU A 195 -11.83 -20.56 -16.46
C LEU A 195 -12.08 -21.98 -15.93
N GLU A 196 -11.72 -22.99 -16.70
CA GLU A 196 -11.85 -24.42 -16.33
C GLU A 196 -11.02 -24.80 -15.09
N GLU A 197 -9.95 -24.04 -14.83
CA GLU A 197 -9.02 -24.26 -13.69
C GLU A 197 -9.28 -23.29 -12.52
N ILE A 198 -10.47 -22.69 -12.44
CA ILE A 198 -10.79 -21.67 -11.42
C ILE A 198 -10.60 -22.17 -9.99
N ASN A 199 -10.84 -23.46 -9.73
CA ASN A 199 -10.67 -24.05 -8.40
C ASN A 199 -9.20 -24.08 -7.97
N GLU A 200 -8.28 -24.34 -8.90
CA GLU A 200 -6.83 -24.28 -8.63
C GLU A 200 -6.37 -22.84 -8.40
N ALA A 201 -6.88 -21.89 -9.17
CA ALA A 201 -6.62 -20.48 -8.96
C ALA A 201 -7.09 -19.99 -7.58
N LEU A 202 -8.30 -20.39 -7.16
CA LEU A 202 -8.84 -20.07 -5.84
C LEU A 202 -8.01 -20.70 -4.72
N LYS A 203 -7.61 -21.97 -4.87
CA LYS A 203 -6.75 -22.66 -3.90
C LYS A 203 -5.43 -21.91 -3.73
N LYS A 204 -4.75 -21.55 -4.83
CA LYS A 204 -3.52 -20.78 -4.79
C LYS A 204 -3.70 -19.42 -4.14
N ASN A 205 -4.83 -18.75 -4.37
CA ASN A 205 -5.13 -17.48 -3.73
C ASN A 205 -5.29 -17.62 -2.20
N LEU A 206 -5.92 -18.70 -1.73
CA LEU A 206 -6.06 -19.01 -0.29
C LEU A 206 -4.71 -19.32 0.37
N GLU A 207 -3.80 -19.95 -0.36
CA GLU A 207 -2.42 -20.24 0.10
C GLU A 207 -1.52 -18.99 0.13
N MET A 208 -1.99 -17.85 -0.40
CA MET A 208 -1.27 -16.56 -0.48
C MET A 208 0.13 -16.66 -1.13
N THR A 209 0.32 -17.63 -2.03
CA THR A 209 1.60 -17.88 -2.72
C THR A 209 1.79 -17.01 -3.98
N GLY A 210 0.72 -16.34 -4.46
CA GLY A 210 0.73 -15.36 -5.55
C GLY A 210 0.45 -13.94 -5.06
N LEU A 211 0.64 -12.95 -5.95
CA LEU A 211 0.24 -11.57 -5.71
C LEU A 211 -1.14 -11.29 -6.30
N LYS A 212 -1.27 -11.37 -7.62
CA LYS A 212 -2.55 -11.23 -8.33
C LYS A 212 -2.72 -12.42 -9.27
N ILE A 213 -3.79 -13.17 -9.08
CA ILE A 213 -4.13 -14.32 -9.92
C ILE A 213 -5.19 -13.88 -10.91
N ALA A 214 -4.95 -14.09 -12.19
CA ALA A 214 -5.88 -13.73 -13.26
C ALA A 214 -6.57 -14.95 -13.85
N ILE A 215 -7.86 -14.85 -14.09
CA ILE A 215 -8.60 -15.80 -14.92
C ILE A 215 -8.67 -15.20 -16.33
N VAL A 216 -8.19 -15.95 -17.32
CA VAL A 216 -8.09 -15.49 -18.70
C VAL A 216 -8.82 -16.48 -19.63
N ASN A 217 -9.49 -15.95 -20.63
CA ASN A 217 -10.03 -16.76 -21.69
C ASN A 217 -8.91 -17.12 -22.68
N LYS A 218 -8.98 -18.33 -23.23
CA LYS A 218 -8.12 -18.78 -24.32
C LYS A 218 -8.47 -18.04 -25.61
#